data_38d7f49087a13b9ad73de2cabb9fb81c
#
_entry.id   38d7f49087a13b9ad73de2cabb9fb81c
#
_cell.length_a   1.000
_cell.length_b   1.000
_cell.length_c   1.000
_cell.angle_alpha   90.00
_cell.angle_beta   90.00
_cell.angle_gamma   90.00
#
_symmetry.space_group_name_H-M   'P 1'
#
loop_
_entity.id
_entity.type
_entity.pdbx_description
1 polymer ?
#
loop_
_entity_poly.entity_id
_entity_poly.type
_entity_poly.pdbx_seq_one_letter_code
_entity_poly.pdbx_strand_id
1 'polypeptide(L)'
;MIISPPLLKVKQDDETDAAWIERILTVVDRRGYPVNGYGSWHGGIHIRQTDEGRPAESVRAIADGTVISLRKSSDKRDLAPFNINADKPNTKGSNDGYVLIKHETEIGSGDEGKVAFYSLYMHLKSLAETVKAGDKVYRKDPIGLPGMVDGVNAFHFQIFC
;
A
#
# COMPACT_ATOMS: atom_id res chain seq x y z
N MET A 1 -9.63 -1.96 -18.27
CA MET A 1 -9.01 -1.35 -17.05
C MET A 1 -7.50 -1.55 -17.10
N ILE A 2 -6.71 -0.51 -16.81
CA ILE A 2 -5.25 -0.59 -16.72
C ILE A 2 -4.86 -0.20 -15.29
N ILE A 3 -4.22 -1.10 -14.57
CA ILE A 3 -3.66 -0.83 -13.24
C ILE A 3 -2.12 -0.93 -13.28
N SER A 4 -1.47 -0.25 -12.36
CA SER A 4 -0.01 -0.30 -12.16
C SER A 4 0.29 -0.87 -10.78
N PRO A 5 1.46 -1.47 -10.55
CA PRO A 5 1.86 -1.78 -9.18
C PRO A 5 1.98 -0.50 -8.34
N PRO A 6 1.81 -0.60 -7.01
CA PRO A 6 1.89 0.55 -6.11
C PRO A 6 3.32 1.07 -5.87
N LEU A 7 4.32 0.40 -6.44
CA LEU A 7 5.73 0.80 -6.49
C LEU A 7 6.24 0.71 -7.92
N LEU A 8 7.11 1.63 -8.33
CA LEU A 8 7.68 1.68 -9.69
C LEU A 8 9.21 1.70 -9.63
N LYS A 9 9.80 0.61 -9.16
CA LYS A 9 11.26 0.44 -9.26
C LYS A 9 11.66 0.21 -10.72
N VAL A 10 12.84 0.70 -11.08
CA VAL A 10 13.39 0.50 -12.42
C VAL A 10 13.51 -1.01 -12.70
N LYS A 11 13.04 -1.42 -13.86
CA LYS A 11 13.21 -2.78 -14.35
C LYS A 11 14.70 -3.00 -14.66
N GLN A 12 15.22 -4.17 -14.27
CA GLN A 12 16.60 -4.55 -14.59
C GLN A 12 16.69 -4.99 -16.05
N ASP A 13 17.88 -4.86 -16.64
CA ASP A 13 18.15 -5.44 -17.95
C ASP A 13 17.91 -6.95 -17.86
N ASP A 14 17.36 -7.54 -18.90
CA ASP A 14 17.01 -8.97 -18.99
C ASP A 14 15.93 -9.48 -17.99
N GLU A 15 15.33 -8.62 -17.18
CA GLU A 15 14.25 -9.00 -16.27
C GLU A 15 12.91 -9.12 -17.02
N THR A 16 12.19 -10.22 -16.85
CA THR A 16 10.83 -10.36 -17.37
C THR A 16 9.86 -9.48 -16.59
N ASP A 17 8.69 -9.15 -17.14
CA ASP A 17 7.67 -8.37 -16.43
C ASP A 17 7.20 -9.09 -15.16
N ALA A 18 7.05 -10.41 -15.22
CA ALA A 18 6.66 -11.22 -14.07
C ALA A 18 7.71 -11.15 -12.95
N ALA A 19 8.99 -11.34 -13.27
CA ALA A 19 10.08 -11.26 -12.30
C ALA A 19 10.19 -9.84 -11.70
N TRP A 20 10.02 -8.81 -12.52
CA TRP A 20 9.98 -7.43 -12.05
C TRP A 20 8.85 -7.18 -11.05
N ILE A 21 7.62 -7.62 -11.36
CA ILE A 21 6.46 -7.50 -10.46
C ILE A 21 6.71 -8.26 -9.15
N GLU A 22 7.20 -9.49 -9.22
CA GLU A 22 7.52 -10.30 -8.04
C GLU A 22 8.56 -9.59 -7.15
N ARG A 23 9.61 -9.05 -7.74
CA ARG A 23 10.67 -8.33 -7.02
C ARG A 23 10.16 -7.06 -6.34
N ILE A 24 9.32 -6.26 -7.00
CA ILE A 24 8.82 -5.00 -6.42
C ILE A 24 7.69 -5.19 -5.42
N LEU A 25 6.99 -6.32 -5.47
CA LEU A 25 5.90 -6.66 -4.55
C LEU A 25 6.34 -7.66 -3.47
N THR A 26 7.59 -7.62 -3.03
CA THR A 26 8.10 -8.49 -1.96
C THR A 26 7.24 -8.34 -0.71
N VAL A 27 6.53 -9.41 -0.35
CA VAL A 27 5.61 -9.44 0.80
C VAL A 27 6.40 -9.71 2.08
N VAL A 28 6.00 -9.05 3.16
CA VAL A 28 6.55 -9.33 4.50
C VAL A 28 6.04 -10.70 4.96
N ASP A 29 6.95 -11.55 5.42
CA ASP A 29 6.63 -12.88 5.94
C ASP A 29 5.49 -12.83 6.96
N ARG A 30 4.59 -13.80 6.88
CA ARG A 30 3.40 -13.94 7.73
C ARG A 30 2.38 -12.80 7.64
N ARG A 31 2.53 -11.87 6.68
CA ARG A 31 1.61 -10.74 6.47
C ARG A 31 1.01 -10.73 5.06
N GLY A 32 0.76 -11.93 4.55
CA GLY A 32 0.13 -12.14 3.25
C GLY A 32 -1.40 -12.17 3.32
N TYR A 33 -2.00 -12.34 2.17
CA TYR A 33 -3.44 -12.48 1.93
C TYR A 33 -3.75 -13.96 1.61
N PRO A 34 -4.96 -14.48 1.90
CA PRO A 34 -6.09 -13.87 2.64
C PRO A 34 -6.05 -14.15 4.15
N VAL A 35 -5.17 -15.03 4.59
CA VAL A 35 -4.95 -15.37 6.00
C VAL A 35 -3.48 -15.15 6.32
N ASN A 36 -3.23 -14.35 7.32
CA ASN A 36 -1.86 -14.11 7.74
C ASN A 36 -1.29 -15.29 8.53
N GLY A 37 0.02 -15.28 8.77
CA GLY A 37 0.70 -16.35 9.51
C GLY A 37 0.31 -16.49 11.00
N TYR A 38 -0.59 -15.63 11.48
CA TYR A 38 -1.19 -15.70 12.81
C TYR A 38 -2.60 -16.30 12.80
N GLY A 39 -3.06 -16.78 11.65
CA GLY A 39 -4.38 -17.40 11.49
C GLY A 39 -5.55 -16.41 11.46
N SER A 40 -5.31 -15.12 11.32
CA SER A 40 -6.36 -14.10 11.20
C SER A 40 -6.55 -13.62 9.77
N TRP A 41 -7.78 -13.20 9.46
CA TRP A 41 -8.09 -12.61 8.17
C TRP A 41 -7.25 -11.36 7.92
N HIS A 42 -6.70 -11.23 6.72
CA HIS A 42 -5.90 -10.09 6.29
C HIS A 42 -6.30 -9.71 4.86
N GLY A 43 -7.02 -8.60 4.70
CA GLY A 43 -7.63 -8.18 3.44
C GLY A 43 -6.66 -7.72 2.35
N GLY A 44 -5.37 -7.61 2.65
CA GLY A 44 -4.33 -7.16 1.73
C GLY A 44 -2.98 -7.80 1.99
N ILE A 45 -1.93 -7.14 1.55
CA ILE A 45 -0.54 -7.58 1.75
C ILE A 45 0.30 -6.45 2.34
N HIS A 46 1.35 -6.80 3.06
CA HIS A 46 2.38 -5.84 3.45
C HIS A 46 3.57 -5.95 2.50
N ILE A 47 3.80 -4.89 1.74
CA ILE A 47 4.89 -4.82 0.75
C ILE A 47 6.11 -4.24 1.43
N ARG A 48 7.20 -4.99 1.43
CA ARG A 48 8.47 -4.60 2.05
C ARG A 48 9.20 -3.58 1.17
N GLN A 49 9.77 -2.59 1.82
CA GLN A 49 10.76 -1.71 1.21
C GLN A 49 12.15 -2.35 1.36
N THR A 50 12.70 -2.83 0.24
CA THR A 50 13.95 -3.63 0.25
C THR A 50 15.21 -2.83 -0.05
N ASP A 51 15.11 -1.56 -0.44
CA ASP A 51 16.27 -0.76 -0.82
C ASP A 51 16.91 -0.11 0.40
N GLU A 52 17.68 -0.87 1.14
CA GLU A 52 18.50 -0.35 2.23
C GLU A 52 19.56 0.63 1.66
N GLY A 53 19.63 1.83 2.27
CA GLY A 53 20.61 2.84 1.89
C GLY A 53 20.22 3.73 0.70
N ARG A 54 19.05 3.55 0.09
CA ARG A 54 18.50 4.44 -0.93
C ARG A 54 17.29 5.21 -0.40
N PRO A 55 16.96 6.39 -0.97
CA PRO A 55 15.70 7.04 -0.66
C PRO A 55 14.54 6.07 -0.88
N ALA A 56 13.58 6.07 0.04
CA ALA A 56 12.40 5.22 -0.09
C ALA A 56 11.64 5.57 -1.38
N GLU A 57 11.31 4.55 -2.19
CA GLU A 57 10.47 4.73 -3.36
C GLU A 57 9.06 5.16 -2.92
N SER A 58 8.49 6.13 -3.63
CA SER A 58 7.14 6.61 -3.35
C SER A 58 6.11 5.51 -3.59
N VAL A 59 5.17 5.36 -2.66
CA VAL A 59 3.94 4.62 -2.90
C VAL A 59 3.08 5.41 -3.89
N ARG A 60 2.51 4.73 -4.88
CA ARG A 60 1.83 5.36 -6.01
C ARG A 60 0.40 4.84 -6.18
N ALA A 61 -0.46 5.70 -6.71
CA ALA A 61 -1.81 5.32 -7.11
C ALA A 61 -1.77 4.26 -8.22
N ILE A 62 -2.49 3.15 -8.02
CA ILE A 62 -2.52 2.04 -8.98
C ILE A 62 -3.33 2.35 -10.23
N ALA A 63 -4.29 3.26 -10.16
CA ALA A 63 -5.18 3.69 -11.23
C ALA A 63 -5.64 5.12 -10.98
N ASP A 64 -6.25 5.74 -11.99
CA ASP A 64 -6.92 7.03 -11.84
C ASP A 64 -8.07 6.89 -10.84
N GLY A 65 -8.27 7.90 -10.00
CA GLY A 65 -9.33 7.85 -8.99
C GLY A 65 -9.48 9.15 -8.23
N THR A 66 -10.28 9.09 -7.18
CA THR A 66 -10.53 10.20 -6.26
C THR A 66 -10.16 9.78 -4.85
N VAL A 67 -9.37 10.58 -4.17
CA VAL A 67 -9.04 10.36 -2.75
C VAL A 67 -10.29 10.61 -1.92
N ILE A 68 -10.83 9.57 -1.27
CA ILE A 68 -12.05 9.68 -0.47
C ILE A 68 -11.77 9.81 1.02
N SER A 69 -10.62 9.33 1.47
CA SER A 69 -10.20 9.46 2.86
C SER A 69 -8.68 9.38 2.96
N LEU A 70 -8.13 10.11 3.91
CA LEU A 70 -6.71 10.05 4.23
C LEU A 70 -6.46 10.43 5.70
N ARG A 71 -5.30 10.02 6.19
CA ARG A 71 -4.77 10.46 7.48
C ARG A 71 -3.27 10.66 7.34
N LYS A 72 -2.79 11.81 7.77
CA LYS A 72 -1.35 12.05 7.90
C LYS A 72 -0.81 11.22 9.06
N SER A 73 0.37 10.66 8.87
CA SER A 73 1.02 9.92 9.95
C SER A 73 1.27 10.86 11.13
N SER A 74 0.94 10.41 12.32
CA SER A 74 1.33 11.09 13.55
C SER A 74 2.81 10.81 13.84
N ASP A 75 3.46 11.71 14.59
CA ASP A 75 4.84 11.49 15.07
C ASP A 75 4.89 10.35 16.12
N LYS A 76 3.74 10.02 16.69
CA LYS A 76 3.59 8.92 17.64
C LYS A 76 3.26 7.65 16.85
N ARG A 77 4.21 6.74 16.76
CA ARG A 77 3.91 5.41 16.27
C ARG A 77 2.97 4.71 17.25
N ASP A 78 1.94 4.09 16.72
CA ASP A 78 1.09 3.26 17.54
C ASP A 78 1.91 2.06 18.03
N LEU A 79 2.26 2.10 19.30
CA LEU A 79 2.95 1.01 20.01
C LEU A 79 1.95 -0.01 20.53
N ALA A 80 0.65 0.27 20.33
CA ALA A 80 -0.40 -0.48 20.99
C ALA A 80 -0.68 -1.83 20.35
N PRO A 81 -1.61 -2.37 20.98
CA PRO A 81 -1.70 -3.53 21.86
C PRO A 81 -2.11 -4.80 21.13
N PHE A 82 -2.14 -4.84 19.80
CA PHE A 82 -2.46 -6.05 19.04
C PHE A 82 -1.23 -6.91 18.78
N ASN A 83 -0.33 -6.93 19.74
CA ASN A 83 0.70 -7.95 19.72
C ASN A 83 0.10 -9.26 20.26
N ILE A 84 -0.32 -10.11 19.34
CA ILE A 84 -0.78 -11.47 19.67
C ILE A 84 0.33 -12.27 20.42
N ASN A 85 1.57 -11.85 20.28
CA ASN A 85 2.71 -12.34 21.06
C ASN A 85 2.97 -11.42 22.25
N ALA A 86 2.19 -11.56 23.30
CA ALA A 86 2.31 -10.76 24.54
C ALA A 86 3.70 -10.78 25.17
N ASP A 87 4.53 -11.75 24.80
CA ASP A 87 5.88 -11.93 25.38
C ASP A 87 6.93 -10.95 24.80
N LYS A 88 6.62 -10.23 23.73
CA LYS A 88 7.50 -9.22 23.13
C LYS A 88 6.71 -7.99 22.73
N PRO A 89 6.68 -6.97 23.58
CA PRO A 89 6.03 -5.71 23.20
C PRO A 89 6.64 -5.17 21.90
N ASN A 90 5.79 -4.72 20.98
CA ASN A 90 6.24 -4.09 19.75
C ASN A 90 6.85 -2.73 20.07
N THR A 91 8.14 -2.70 20.36
CA THR A 91 8.88 -1.49 20.72
C THR A 91 9.15 -0.56 19.54
N LYS A 92 8.93 -1.06 18.31
CA LYS A 92 9.23 -0.31 17.07
C LYS A 92 8.01 0.37 16.45
N GLY A 93 6.81 -0.12 16.78
CA GLY A 93 5.54 0.46 16.35
C GLY A 93 5.29 0.42 14.84
N SER A 94 4.14 0.96 14.48
CA SER A 94 3.69 1.11 13.10
C SER A 94 3.32 2.57 12.82
N ASN A 95 3.54 3.04 11.58
CA ASN A 95 3.01 4.33 11.16
C ASN A 95 1.50 4.21 10.93
N ASP A 96 0.77 5.29 11.16
CA ASP A 96 -0.68 5.33 11.11
C ASP A 96 -1.25 6.13 9.93
N GLY A 97 -0.39 6.60 9.04
CA GLY A 97 -0.80 7.29 7.82
C GLY A 97 -1.48 6.35 6.84
N TYR A 98 -2.55 6.83 6.19
CA TYR A 98 -3.22 6.07 5.14
C TYR A 98 -3.80 6.98 4.06
N VAL A 99 -4.04 6.38 2.88
CA VAL A 99 -4.82 6.95 1.78
C VAL A 99 -5.78 5.90 1.26
N LEU A 100 -7.05 6.28 1.08
CA LEU A 100 -8.09 5.48 0.46
C LEU A 100 -8.56 6.17 -0.81
N ILE A 101 -8.47 5.47 -1.94
CA ILE A 101 -8.82 5.99 -3.27
C ILE A 101 -9.97 5.17 -3.82
N LYS A 102 -11.01 5.85 -4.31
CA LYS A 102 -12.09 5.27 -5.12
C LYS A 102 -11.70 5.36 -6.59
N HIS A 103 -11.82 4.26 -7.29
CA HIS A 103 -11.60 4.14 -8.72
C HIS A 103 -12.91 3.79 -9.41
N GLU A 104 -13.10 4.35 -10.59
CA GLU A 104 -14.23 4.02 -11.46
C GLU A 104 -13.69 3.66 -12.84
N THR A 105 -14.11 2.53 -13.37
CA THR A 105 -13.63 2.01 -14.64
C THR A 105 -14.71 1.23 -15.36
N GLU A 106 -14.44 0.88 -16.60
CA GLU A 106 -15.28 0.00 -17.41
C GLU A 106 -14.52 -1.28 -17.74
N ILE A 107 -15.17 -2.42 -17.52
CA ILE A 107 -14.64 -3.76 -17.83
C ILE A 107 -15.46 -4.48 -18.90
N GLY A 108 -16.44 -3.80 -19.48
CA GLY A 108 -17.36 -4.32 -20.51
C GLY A 108 -17.96 -3.19 -21.31
N SER A 109 -19.03 -3.49 -22.06
CA SER A 109 -19.78 -2.52 -22.84
C SER A 109 -21.09 -2.17 -22.12
N GLY A 110 -21.48 -0.89 -22.19
CA GLY A 110 -22.72 -0.38 -21.60
C GLY A 110 -22.63 -0.11 -20.09
N ASP A 111 -23.77 0.27 -19.50
CA ASP A 111 -23.82 0.69 -18.10
C ASP A 111 -23.50 -0.44 -17.10
N GLU A 112 -23.77 -1.68 -17.48
CA GLU A 112 -23.42 -2.87 -16.66
C GLU A 112 -21.91 -3.16 -16.62
N GLY A 113 -21.13 -2.56 -17.54
CA GLY A 113 -19.68 -2.66 -17.55
C GLY A 113 -18.96 -1.72 -16.58
N LYS A 114 -19.69 -0.80 -15.96
CA LYS A 114 -19.11 0.16 -15.00
C LYS A 114 -18.84 -0.52 -13.66
N VAL A 115 -17.61 -0.42 -13.19
CA VAL A 115 -17.16 -1.00 -11.93
C VAL A 115 -16.51 0.08 -11.08
N ALA A 116 -16.90 0.13 -9.81
CA ALA A 116 -16.20 0.90 -8.78
C ALA A 116 -15.41 -0.05 -7.88
N PHE A 117 -14.17 0.29 -7.60
CA PHE A 117 -13.32 -0.42 -6.63
C PHE A 117 -12.49 0.58 -5.84
N TYR A 118 -11.87 0.09 -4.78
CA TYR A 118 -11.09 0.92 -3.87
C TYR A 118 -9.68 0.36 -3.72
N SER A 119 -8.71 1.25 -3.58
CA SER A 119 -7.36 0.90 -3.14
C SER A 119 -7.03 1.59 -1.83
N LEU A 120 -6.54 0.82 -0.87
CA LEU A 120 -6.14 1.27 0.46
C LEU A 120 -4.64 1.08 0.63
N TYR A 121 -3.99 2.14 1.05
CA TYR A 121 -2.56 2.19 1.35
C TYR A 121 -2.41 2.64 2.80
N MET A 122 -1.88 1.77 3.68
CA MET A 122 -1.71 2.09 5.11
C MET A 122 -0.26 2.00 5.54
N HIS A 123 0.00 2.48 6.74
CA HIS A 123 1.34 2.55 7.33
C HIS A 123 2.29 3.45 6.55
N LEU A 124 1.74 4.53 5.98
CA LEU A 124 2.54 5.55 5.31
C LEU A 124 3.22 6.45 6.35
N LYS A 125 4.51 6.71 6.15
CA LYS A 125 5.31 7.64 6.98
C LYS A 125 4.89 9.08 6.74
N SER A 126 4.63 9.42 5.47
CA SER A 126 4.17 10.76 5.06
C SER A 126 3.30 10.64 3.83
N LEU A 127 2.43 11.63 3.63
CA LEU A 127 1.65 11.78 2.40
C LEU A 127 2.34 12.78 1.47
N ALA A 128 2.14 12.62 0.16
CA ALA A 128 2.55 13.64 -0.80
C ALA A 128 1.72 14.91 -0.58
N GLU A 129 2.32 16.08 -0.74
CA GLU A 129 1.66 17.37 -0.50
C GLU A 129 0.46 17.62 -1.43
N THR A 130 0.49 17.00 -2.60
CA THR A 130 -0.56 17.06 -3.62
C THR A 130 -1.78 16.21 -3.29
N VAL A 131 -1.73 15.36 -2.25
CA VAL A 131 -2.82 14.42 -1.92
C VAL A 131 -3.73 15.03 -0.86
N LYS A 132 -4.97 15.31 -1.24
CA LYS A 132 -6.03 15.82 -0.35
C LYS A 132 -7.32 15.04 -0.58
N ALA A 133 -8.16 14.96 0.43
CA ALA A 133 -9.48 14.35 0.29
C ALA A 133 -10.34 15.16 -0.71
N GLY A 134 -10.98 14.46 -1.63
CA GLY A 134 -11.76 15.04 -2.73
C GLY A 134 -10.97 15.27 -4.02
N ASP A 135 -9.64 15.31 -3.99
CA ASP A 135 -8.83 15.53 -5.16
C ASP A 135 -8.72 14.27 -6.04
N LYS A 136 -8.60 14.50 -7.34
CA LYS A 136 -8.27 13.43 -8.29
C LYS A 136 -6.78 13.11 -8.22
N VAL A 137 -6.48 11.84 -8.36
CA VAL A 137 -5.14 11.31 -8.56
C VAL A 137 -5.11 10.47 -9.84
N TYR A 138 -3.98 10.47 -10.50
CA TYR A 138 -3.80 9.69 -11.72
C TYR A 138 -2.91 8.47 -11.44
N ARG A 139 -3.07 7.47 -12.27
CA ARG A 139 -2.24 6.27 -12.21
C ARG A 139 -0.75 6.62 -12.20
N LYS A 140 -0.01 6.08 -11.25
CA LYS A 140 1.41 6.33 -10.98
C LYS A 140 1.73 7.63 -10.24
N ASP A 141 0.75 8.47 -9.93
CA ASP A 141 1.01 9.64 -9.09
C ASP A 141 1.55 9.21 -7.72
N PRO A 142 2.57 9.89 -7.18
CA PRO A 142 3.05 9.61 -5.84
C PRO A 142 1.99 10.04 -4.82
N ILE A 143 1.65 9.14 -3.89
CA ILE A 143 0.67 9.41 -2.83
C ILE A 143 1.30 9.51 -1.44
N GLY A 144 2.51 8.99 -1.26
CA GLY A 144 3.22 9.08 0.01
C GLY A 144 4.48 8.24 0.04
N LEU A 145 5.12 8.22 1.19
CA LEU A 145 6.29 7.38 1.45
C LEU A 145 5.89 6.21 2.35
N PRO A 146 6.43 5.00 2.07
CA PRO A 146 6.22 3.86 2.95
C PRO A 146 6.80 4.14 4.34
N GLY A 147 6.16 3.61 5.34
CA GLY A 147 6.59 3.73 6.73
C GLY A 147 7.04 2.41 7.33
N MET A 148 6.55 2.11 8.52
CA MET A 148 6.87 0.90 9.26
C MET A 148 5.62 0.15 9.67
N VAL A 149 5.71 -1.16 9.67
CA VAL A 149 4.73 -2.10 10.24
C VAL A 149 5.46 -2.97 11.25
N ASP A 150 5.14 -2.81 12.53
CA ASP A 150 5.80 -3.53 13.64
C ASP A 150 7.35 -3.51 13.55
N GLY A 151 7.90 -2.36 13.15
CA GLY A 151 9.33 -2.16 13.02
C GLY A 151 9.95 -2.69 11.72
N VAL A 152 9.17 -3.19 10.79
CA VAL A 152 9.61 -3.56 9.44
C VAL A 152 9.28 -2.44 8.48
N ASN A 153 10.23 -2.03 7.64
CA ASN A 153 10.00 -1.07 6.56
C ASN A 153 9.05 -1.68 5.53
N ALA A 154 7.78 -1.31 5.60
CA ALA A 154 6.73 -1.84 4.75
C ALA A 154 5.50 -0.94 4.78
N PHE A 155 4.60 -1.14 3.84
CA PHE A 155 3.27 -0.55 3.86
C PHE A 155 2.22 -1.62 3.52
N HIS A 156 1.00 -1.43 4.03
CA HIS A 156 -0.14 -2.28 3.68
C HIS A 156 -0.76 -1.81 2.38
N PHE A 157 -1.08 -2.75 1.51
CA PHE A 157 -1.79 -2.50 0.25
C PHE A 157 -2.95 -3.49 0.10
N GLN A 158 -4.13 -2.95 -0.24
CA GLN A 158 -5.36 -3.71 -0.41
C GLN A 158 -6.19 -3.14 -1.55
N ILE A 159 -6.84 -4.02 -2.31
CA ILE A 159 -7.91 -3.69 -3.28
C ILE A 159 -9.18 -4.37 -2.82
N PHE A 160 -10.32 -3.66 -2.90
CA PHE A 160 -11.63 -4.21 -2.57
C PHE A 160 -12.76 -3.49 -3.33
N CYS A 161 -13.90 -4.14 -3.44
CA CYS A 161 -15.14 -3.63 -4.04
C CYS A 161 -16.17 -3.32 -2.98
#